data_19777e2317757c9fb8e3e4a78a608e07
#
_entry.id   19777e2317757c9fb8e3e4a78a608e07
#
_cell.length_a   1.000
_cell.length_b   1.000
_cell.length_c   1.000
_cell.angle_alpha   90.00
_cell.angle_beta   90.00
_cell.angle_gamma   90.00
#
_symmetry.space_group_name_H-M   'P 1'
#
loop_
_entity.id
_entity.type
_entity.pdbx_description
1 polymer ?
#
loop_
_entity_poly.entity_id
_entity_poly.type
_entity_poly.pdbx_seq_one_letter_code
_entity_poly.pdbx_strand_id
1 'polypeptide(L)'
;MLGRFAGGAGCAQRQREPELKHVLLSWSSGKDSAWTLHLLRQQPDIHVAALLTTFNSAAGRVAMHAVRRALVEAQADRTGIPLWAVELPWPCSNLDYEERMRAVCQRASAVGITAVAFGDLFLQDIRDYRVRQLQGTGLEPLFPVWQLPTGRLGREMIAAGLKAKLTCVDPSKLAKSFAGRDYDRQLLEELPPSVDPCGENGEFHTFVYDAPVFSGPIHVHSGEIVERDGFVFADVLPE
;
A
#
# COMPACT_ATOMS: atom_id res chain seq x y z
N MET A 1 73.21 17.29 4.55
CA MET A 1 71.96 17.87 4.04
C MET A 1 70.84 16.86 4.31
N LEU A 2 69.97 17.18 5.28
CA LEU A 2 68.89 16.30 5.74
C LEU A 2 67.61 16.66 5.02
N GLY A 3 67.11 15.72 4.16
CA GLY A 3 65.82 15.86 3.51
C GLY A 3 64.69 15.30 4.42
N ARG A 4 63.75 16.17 4.85
CA ARG A 4 62.57 15.82 5.59
C ARG A 4 61.50 15.23 4.63
N PHE A 5 61.13 14.01 4.85
CA PHE A 5 59.90 13.44 4.25
C PHE A 5 58.70 13.91 5.09
N ALA A 6 57.82 14.70 4.50
CA ALA A 6 56.52 15.03 5.06
C ALA A 6 55.54 13.88 4.80
N GLY A 7 55.15 13.21 5.85
CA GLY A 7 54.09 12.20 5.80
C GLY A 7 52.73 12.88 5.59
N GLY A 8 52.10 12.66 4.44
CA GLY A 8 50.70 13.02 4.19
C GLY A 8 49.78 12.10 4.96
N ALA A 9 49.12 12.60 6.00
CA ALA A 9 48.03 11.93 6.67
C ALA A 9 46.82 11.90 5.73
N GLY A 10 46.58 10.77 5.09
CA GLY A 10 45.34 10.51 4.35
C GLY A 10 44.16 10.52 5.30
N CYS A 11 43.34 11.55 5.24
CA CYS A 11 42.06 11.62 5.92
C CYS A 11 41.13 10.58 5.26
N ALA A 12 41.03 9.39 5.85
CA ALA A 12 40.03 8.42 5.46
C ALA A 12 38.65 9.00 5.75
N GLN A 13 37.95 9.45 4.73
CA GLN A 13 36.53 9.76 4.81
C GLN A 13 35.81 8.49 5.26
N ARG A 14 35.38 8.44 6.51
CA ARG A 14 34.42 7.45 6.98
C ARG A 14 33.16 7.64 6.14
N GLN A 15 32.89 6.71 5.24
CA GLN A 15 31.58 6.58 4.61
C GLN A 15 30.58 6.39 5.77
N ARG A 16 29.70 7.37 5.98
CA ARG A 16 28.57 7.21 6.90
C ARG A 16 27.75 6.04 6.37
N GLU A 17 27.56 5.02 7.18
CA GLU A 17 26.57 3.99 6.89
C GLU A 17 25.24 4.68 6.66
N PRO A 18 24.46 4.27 5.62
CA PRO A 18 23.15 4.85 5.38
C PRO A 18 22.29 4.72 6.65
N GLU A 19 21.77 5.82 7.12
CA GLU A 19 20.91 5.86 8.30
C GLU A 19 19.62 5.09 7.98
N LEU A 20 19.28 4.09 8.80
CA LEU A 20 18.12 3.24 8.62
C LEU A 20 16.84 4.10 8.67
N LYS A 21 16.11 4.14 7.56
CA LYS A 21 14.87 4.90 7.44
C LYS A 21 13.68 4.08 7.97
N HIS A 22 13.02 4.57 9.01
CA HIS A 22 11.80 3.96 9.54
C HIS A 22 10.57 4.47 8.77
N VAL A 23 9.79 3.57 8.20
CA VAL A 23 8.70 3.88 7.27
C VAL A 23 7.36 3.43 7.84
N LEU A 24 6.35 4.31 7.77
CA LEU A 24 4.94 3.98 7.89
C LEU A 24 4.39 3.69 6.49
N LEU A 25 3.86 2.50 6.26
CA LEU A 25 3.28 2.15 4.95
C LEU A 25 1.76 2.33 4.95
N SER A 26 1.24 3.15 4.05
CA SER A 26 -0.20 3.23 3.77
C SER A 26 -0.68 1.89 3.20
N TRP A 27 -1.49 1.18 3.99
CA TRP A 27 -1.90 -0.20 3.71
C TRP A 27 -3.38 -0.27 3.38
N SER A 28 -3.71 -0.46 2.11
CA SER A 28 -5.08 -0.58 1.63
C SER A 28 -5.63 -2.00 1.63
N SER A 29 -4.82 -2.99 2.00
CA SER A 29 -5.06 -4.43 1.84
C SER A 29 -4.98 -4.95 0.38
N GLY A 30 -4.80 -4.07 -0.58
CA GLY A 30 -4.75 -4.39 -2.00
C GLY A 30 -3.34 -4.70 -2.51
N LYS A 31 -3.28 -5.13 -3.78
CA LYS A 31 -2.05 -5.58 -4.46
C LYS A 31 -0.94 -4.52 -4.49
N ASP A 32 -1.29 -3.22 -4.67
CA ASP A 32 -0.28 -2.16 -4.82
C ASP A 32 0.42 -1.87 -3.49
N SER A 33 -0.32 -1.85 -2.37
CA SER A 33 0.28 -1.73 -1.04
C SER A 33 1.12 -2.95 -0.67
N ALA A 34 0.67 -4.17 -1.04
CA ALA A 34 1.43 -5.39 -0.81
C ALA A 34 2.72 -5.43 -1.64
N TRP A 35 2.66 -4.98 -2.90
CA TRP A 35 3.83 -4.88 -3.75
C TRP A 35 4.79 -3.77 -3.30
N THR A 36 4.26 -2.66 -2.84
CA THR A 36 5.05 -1.59 -2.22
C THR A 36 5.88 -2.14 -1.04
N LEU A 37 5.25 -2.93 -0.16
CA LEU A 37 5.97 -3.60 0.93
C LEU A 37 7.06 -4.55 0.39
N HIS A 38 6.76 -5.30 -0.67
CA HIS A 38 7.74 -6.20 -1.30
C HIS A 38 8.98 -5.45 -1.78
N LEU A 39 8.81 -4.30 -2.43
CA LEU A 39 9.92 -3.48 -2.90
C LEU A 39 10.68 -2.81 -1.75
N LEU A 40 9.99 -2.30 -0.74
CA LEU A 40 10.62 -1.68 0.44
C LEU A 40 11.49 -2.68 1.21
N ARG A 41 11.05 -3.94 1.34
CA ARG A 41 11.83 -4.99 2.01
C ARG A 41 13.11 -5.40 1.27
N GLN A 42 13.25 -5.04 0.01
CA GLN A 42 14.49 -5.27 -0.77
C GLN A 42 15.53 -4.16 -0.57
N GLN A 43 15.17 -3.06 0.08
CA GLN A 43 16.06 -1.94 0.34
C GLN A 43 16.69 -2.09 1.73
N PRO A 44 18.03 -2.23 1.81
CA PRO A 44 18.71 -2.55 3.08
C PRO A 44 18.69 -1.39 4.10
N ASP A 45 18.44 -0.17 3.64
CA ASP A 45 18.34 1.04 4.44
C ASP A 45 16.89 1.42 4.81
N ILE A 46 15.91 0.53 4.55
CA ILE A 46 14.51 0.75 4.88
C ILE A 46 13.99 -0.30 5.87
N HIS A 47 13.36 0.17 6.93
CA HIS A 47 12.58 -0.63 7.88
C HIS A 47 11.12 -0.17 7.90
N VAL A 48 10.19 -1.02 7.46
CA VAL A 48 8.75 -0.73 7.57
C VAL A 48 8.30 -1.01 9.00
N ALA A 49 8.08 0.07 9.77
CA ALA A 49 7.80 0.02 11.21
C ALA A 49 6.33 -0.26 11.52
N ALA A 50 5.40 0.16 10.66
CA ALA A 50 3.96 -0.07 10.84
C ALA A 50 3.21 -0.01 9.50
N LEU A 51 2.04 -0.66 9.45
CA LEU A 51 1.03 -0.56 8.39
C LEU A 51 -0.08 0.39 8.87
N LEU A 52 -0.46 1.36 8.04
CA LEU A 52 -1.53 2.31 8.34
C LEU A 52 -2.75 1.99 7.50
N THR A 53 -3.87 1.69 8.14
CA THR A 53 -5.15 1.49 7.46
C THR A 53 -6.26 2.32 8.09
N THR A 54 -7.08 2.95 7.25
CA THR A 54 -8.29 3.66 7.66
C THR A 54 -9.52 2.77 7.50
N PHE A 55 -10.35 2.73 8.54
CA PHE A 55 -11.59 1.95 8.56
C PHE A 55 -12.81 2.87 8.70
N ASN A 56 -13.85 2.57 7.95
CA ASN A 56 -15.18 3.13 8.20
C ASN A 56 -15.70 2.55 9.52
N SER A 57 -15.86 3.38 10.55
CA SER A 57 -16.26 2.96 11.90
C SER A 57 -17.67 2.33 11.95
N ALA A 58 -18.57 2.77 11.06
CA ALA A 58 -19.93 2.22 11.01
C ALA A 58 -19.99 0.85 10.34
N ALA A 59 -19.11 0.57 9.37
CA ALA A 59 -19.11 -0.68 8.61
C ALA A 59 -18.05 -1.68 9.09
N GLY A 60 -17.03 -1.24 9.85
CA GLY A 60 -15.88 -2.06 10.22
C GLY A 60 -15.07 -2.57 9.02
N ARG A 61 -15.01 -1.77 7.95
CA ARG A 61 -14.39 -2.12 6.68
C ARG A 61 -13.43 -1.03 6.20
N VAL A 62 -12.43 -1.43 5.43
CA VAL A 62 -11.55 -0.49 4.73
C VAL A 62 -12.39 0.36 3.76
N ALA A 63 -12.16 1.67 3.78
CA ALA A 63 -12.80 2.58 2.84
C ALA A 63 -12.50 2.16 1.39
N MET A 64 -13.47 2.30 0.47
CA MET A 64 -13.42 1.94 -0.95
C MET A 64 -13.19 0.45 -1.25
N HIS A 65 -12.25 -0.20 -0.60
CA HIS A 65 -11.95 -1.63 -0.79
C HIS A 65 -13.00 -2.57 -0.18
N ALA A 66 -13.79 -2.07 0.75
CA ALA A 66 -14.83 -2.80 1.49
C ALA A 66 -14.34 -4.07 2.23
N VAL A 67 -13.03 -4.24 2.40
CA VAL A 67 -12.40 -5.38 3.06
C VAL A 67 -12.69 -5.34 4.56
N ARG A 68 -13.03 -6.48 5.14
CA ARG A 68 -13.29 -6.64 6.56
C ARG A 68 -12.04 -6.38 7.40
N ARG A 69 -12.20 -5.72 8.56
CA ARG A 69 -11.10 -5.46 9.50
C ARG A 69 -10.31 -6.74 9.84
N ALA A 70 -10.98 -7.83 10.17
CA ALA A 70 -10.32 -9.08 10.53
C ALA A 70 -9.36 -9.60 9.45
N LEU A 71 -9.67 -9.39 8.17
CA LEU A 71 -8.78 -9.77 7.07
C LEU A 71 -7.55 -8.87 6.96
N VAL A 72 -7.69 -7.57 7.26
CA VAL A 72 -6.53 -6.66 7.31
C VAL A 72 -5.63 -6.96 8.50
N GLU A 73 -6.22 -7.29 9.64
CA GLU A 73 -5.49 -7.74 10.83
C GLU A 73 -4.73 -9.04 10.54
N ALA A 74 -5.38 -10.00 9.85
CA ALA A 74 -4.69 -11.22 9.39
C ALA A 74 -3.54 -10.92 8.42
N GLN A 75 -3.67 -9.94 7.52
CA GLN A 75 -2.55 -9.51 6.67
C GLN A 75 -1.39 -8.94 7.50
N ALA A 76 -1.68 -8.09 8.48
CA ALA A 76 -0.66 -7.53 9.36
C ALA A 76 0.09 -8.65 10.11
N ASP A 77 -0.63 -9.62 10.66
CA ASP A 77 -0.04 -10.80 11.31
C ASP A 77 0.85 -11.59 10.33
N ARG A 78 0.41 -11.80 9.09
CA ARG A 78 1.20 -12.50 8.06
C ARG A 78 2.43 -11.73 7.62
N THR A 79 2.42 -10.39 7.69
CA THR A 79 3.60 -9.57 7.42
C THR A 79 4.55 -9.50 8.62
N GLY A 80 4.07 -9.75 9.83
CA GLY A 80 4.80 -9.50 11.07
C GLY A 80 5.00 -8.01 11.39
N ILE A 81 4.22 -7.12 10.77
CA ILE A 81 4.31 -5.67 10.96
C ILE A 81 3.06 -5.17 11.70
N PRO A 82 3.21 -4.36 12.76
CA PRO A 82 2.07 -3.85 13.52
C PRO A 82 1.11 -3.02 12.66
N LEU A 83 -0.20 -3.24 12.84
CA LEU A 83 -1.25 -2.44 12.20
C LEU A 83 -1.60 -1.21 13.04
N TRP A 84 -1.56 -0.04 12.41
CA TRP A 84 -2.15 1.18 12.92
C TRP A 84 -3.51 1.39 12.29
N ALA A 85 -4.55 0.97 12.98
CA ALA A 85 -5.94 1.15 12.57
C ALA A 85 -6.42 2.55 12.96
N VAL A 86 -6.98 3.28 11.97
CA VAL A 86 -7.58 4.60 12.18
C VAL A 86 -9.05 4.54 11.85
N GLU A 87 -9.89 4.83 12.84
CA GLU A 87 -11.34 4.86 12.65
C GLU A 87 -11.76 6.20 12.03
N LEU A 88 -12.45 6.13 10.90
CA LEU A 88 -13.09 7.28 10.26
C LEU A 88 -14.60 7.24 10.55
N PRO A 89 -15.22 8.35 10.96
CA PRO A 89 -16.66 8.43 11.12
C PRO A 89 -17.36 8.24 9.77
N TRP A 90 -18.64 7.93 9.78
CA TRP A 90 -19.45 7.87 8.56
C TRP A 90 -20.72 8.72 8.72
N PRO A 91 -20.94 9.72 7.87
CA PRO A 91 -20.04 10.22 6.82
C PRO A 91 -18.75 10.84 7.40
N CYS A 92 -17.65 10.80 6.65
CA CYS A 92 -16.37 11.40 7.02
C CYS A 92 -16.18 12.71 6.25
N SER A 93 -16.06 13.81 6.96
CA SER A 93 -15.72 15.09 6.34
C SER A 93 -14.21 15.16 6.05
N ASN A 94 -13.80 16.06 5.14
CA ASN A 94 -12.38 16.31 4.89
C ASN A 94 -11.64 16.75 6.17
N LEU A 95 -12.29 17.56 7.01
CA LEU A 95 -11.74 18.02 8.29
C LEU A 95 -11.49 16.85 9.25
N ASP A 96 -12.48 15.95 9.40
CA ASP A 96 -12.32 14.75 10.24
C ASP A 96 -11.16 13.87 9.76
N TYR A 97 -11.06 13.69 8.45
CA TYR A 97 -9.97 12.92 7.85
C TYR A 97 -8.60 13.57 8.12
N GLU A 98 -8.48 14.87 7.86
CA GLU A 98 -7.22 15.61 8.04
C GLU A 98 -6.79 15.66 9.50
N GLU A 99 -7.71 15.81 10.44
CA GLU A 99 -7.41 15.79 11.88
C GLU A 99 -6.83 14.44 12.30
N ARG A 100 -7.44 13.33 11.85
CA ARG A 100 -6.98 11.99 12.17
C ARG A 100 -5.62 11.70 11.54
N MET A 101 -5.41 12.11 10.29
CA MET A 101 -4.12 11.95 9.63
C MET A 101 -3.02 12.81 10.27
N ARG A 102 -3.35 14.01 10.75
CA ARG A 102 -2.41 14.84 11.53
C ARG A 102 -1.99 14.14 12.82
N ALA A 103 -2.91 13.54 13.56
CA ALA A 103 -2.61 12.76 14.75
C ALA A 103 -1.72 11.54 14.43
N VAL A 104 -1.94 10.87 13.30
CA VAL A 104 -1.08 9.78 12.81
C VAL A 104 0.33 10.30 12.53
N CYS A 105 0.50 11.42 11.83
CA CYS A 105 1.81 12.01 11.54
C CYS A 105 2.56 12.38 12.83
N GLN A 106 1.87 13.00 13.80
CA GLN A 106 2.46 13.32 15.11
C GLN A 106 2.93 12.07 15.85
N ARG A 107 2.10 11.03 15.88
CA ARG A 107 2.48 9.74 16.46
C ARG A 107 3.67 9.13 15.74
N ALA A 108 3.70 9.15 14.41
CA ALA A 108 4.77 8.61 13.58
C ALA A 108 6.11 9.27 13.92
N SER A 109 6.15 10.61 13.93
CA SER A 109 7.34 11.38 14.30
C SER A 109 7.80 11.09 15.74
N ALA A 110 6.85 10.99 16.68
CA ALA A 110 7.15 10.73 18.10
C ALA A 110 7.80 9.36 18.36
N VAL A 111 7.58 8.36 17.48
CA VAL A 111 8.19 7.03 17.58
C VAL A 111 9.37 6.82 16.62
N GLY A 112 9.87 7.91 16.01
CA GLY A 112 11.06 7.87 15.16
C GLY A 112 10.81 7.39 13.72
N ILE A 113 9.56 7.34 13.25
CA ILE A 113 9.26 7.15 11.84
C ILE A 113 9.63 8.43 11.09
N THR A 114 10.33 8.30 9.96
CA THR A 114 10.89 9.41 9.19
C THR A 114 10.26 9.54 7.80
N ALA A 115 9.49 8.53 7.35
CA ALA A 115 8.85 8.55 6.05
C ALA A 115 7.50 7.83 6.05
N VAL A 116 6.65 8.19 5.07
CA VAL A 116 5.39 7.50 4.76
C VAL A 116 5.45 7.01 3.33
N ALA A 117 5.23 5.71 3.12
CA ALA A 117 5.21 5.11 1.80
C ALA A 117 3.77 4.89 1.31
N PHE A 118 3.57 5.08 0.00
CA PHE A 118 2.28 4.96 -0.68
C PHE A 118 2.41 4.05 -1.91
N GLY A 119 1.33 3.34 -2.23
CA GLY A 119 1.23 2.46 -3.39
C GLY A 119 0.61 3.12 -4.62
N ASP A 120 0.64 4.46 -4.71
CA ASP A 120 0.10 5.20 -5.85
C ASP A 120 1.00 5.00 -7.09
N LEU A 121 0.40 4.72 -8.27
CA LEU A 121 1.13 4.31 -9.48
C LEU A 121 1.42 5.48 -10.44
N PHE A 122 0.39 6.25 -10.85
CA PHE A 122 0.61 7.34 -11.82
C PHE A 122 -0.36 8.52 -11.71
N LEU A 123 -1.32 8.52 -10.77
CA LEU A 123 -2.24 9.65 -10.60
C LEU A 123 -1.55 10.83 -9.91
N GLN A 124 -1.17 11.82 -10.70
CA GLN A 124 -0.37 12.97 -10.23
C GLN A 124 -1.09 13.80 -9.16
N ASP A 125 -2.38 14.01 -9.28
CA ASP A 125 -3.21 14.74 -8.32
C ASP A 125 -3.25 14.04 -6.95
N ILE A 126 -3.32 12.71 -6.94
CA ILE A 126 -3.25 11.91 -5.71
C ILE A 126 -1.86 12.02 -5.08
N ARG A 127 -0.79 11.86 -5.86
CA ARG A 127 0.58 12.04 -5.38
C ARG A 127 0.80 13.43 -4.78
N ASP A 128 0.36 14.46 -5.47
CA ASP A 128 0.47 15.85 -5.01
C ASP A 128 -0.33 16.09 -3.72
N TYR A 129 -1.50 15.46 -3.60
CA TYR A 129 -2.28 15.47 -2.35
C TYR A 129 -1.49 14.82 -1.21
N ARG A 130 -0.87 13.63 -1.41
CA ARG A 130 -0.03 12.95 -0.40
C ARG A 130 1.14 13.83 0.04
N VAL A 131 1.84 14.44 -0.93
CA VAL A 131 2.95 15.36 -0.65
C VAL A 131 2.49 16.55 0.19
N ARG A 132 1.37 17.18 -0.18
CA ARG A 132 0.81 18.31 0.59
C ARG A 132 0.41 17.91 2.01
N GLN A 133 -0.19 16.73 2.20
CA GLN A 133 -0.58 16.21 3.51
C GLN A 133 0.59 16.03 4.47
N LEU A 134 1.78 15.74 3.95
CA LEU A 134 3.00 15.55 4.75
C LEU A 134 3.83 16.83 4.93
N GLN A 135 3.48 17.94 4.27
CA GLN A 135 4.18 19.21 4.43
C GLN A 135 4.18 19.68 5.89
N GLY A 136 5.36 20.05 6.39
CA GLY A 136 5.54 20.53 7.76
C GLY A 136 5.48 19.46 8.85
N THR A 137 5.27 18.18 8.51
CA THR A 137 5.25 17.07 9.47
C THR A 137 6.64 16.50 9.80
N GLY A 138 7.64 16.78 8.96
CA GLY A 138 8.96 16.17 9.04
C GLY A 138 9.04 14.76 8.45
N LEU A 139 7.93 14.24 7.91
CA LEU A 139 7.87 12.93 7.26
C LEU A 139 8.09 13.04 5.75
N GLU A 140 8.97 12.21 5.20
CA GLU A 140 9.23 12.15 3.76
C GLU A 140 8.20 11.26 3.06
N PRO A 141 7.53 11.71 1.97
CA PRO A 141 6.69 10.83 1.17
C PRO A 141 7.52 9.94 0.24
N LEU A 142 7.27 8.63 0.25
CA LEU A 142 7.91 7.64 -0.62
C LEU A 142 6.87 7.01 -1.54
N PHE A 143 7.24 6.85 -2.83
CA PHE A 143 6.38 6.26 -3.86
C PHE A 143 7.13 5.15 -4.61
N PRO A 144 7.35 3.97 -4.01
CA PRO A 144 8.21 2.92 -4.57
C PRO A 144 7.73 2.33 -5.90
N VAL A 145 6.42 2.40 -6.16
CA VAL A 145 5.79 1.88 -7.40
C VAL A 145 5.46 2.95 -8.43
N TRP A 146 5.86 4.21 -8.17
CA TRP A 146 5.52 5.35 -9.01
C TRP A 146 6.06 5.21 -10.44
N GLN A 147 5.16 5.39 -11.42
CA GLN A 147 5.42 5.32 -12.87
C GLN A 147 5.96 3.96 -13.35
N LEU A 148 5.80 2.89 -12.58
CA LEU A 148 6.05 1.55 -13.10
C LEU A 148 4.98 1.20 -14.15
N PRO A 149 5.36 0.64 -15.32
CA PRO A 149 4.40 0.25 -16.36
C PRO A 149 3.42 -0.79 -15.84
N THR A 150 2.14 -0.43 -15.66
CA THR A 150 1.11 -1.23 -14.96
C THR A 150 0.89 -2.60 -15.59
N GLY A 151 0.92 -2.70 -16.93
CA GLY A 151 0.80 -3.99 -17.62
C GLY A 151 1.99 -4.94 -17.36
N ARG A 152 3.19 -4.42 -17.09
CA ARG A 152 4.34 -5.21 -16.67
C ARG A 152 4.23 -5.53 -15.17
N LEU A 153 3.90 -4.53 -14.38
CA LEU A 153 3.78 -4.62 -12.92
C LEU A 153 2.78 -5.70 -12.49
N GLY A 154 1.56 -5.72 -13.09
CA GLY A 154 0.57 -6.76 -12.80
C GLY A 154 1.07 -8.17 -13.08
N ARG A 155 1.78 -8.37 -14.20
CA ARG A 155 2.39 -9.68 -14.51
C ARG A 155 3.50 -10.07 -13.54
N GLU A 156 4.33 -9.11 -13.11
CA GLU A 156 5.38 -9.34 -12.12
C GLU A 156 4.80 -9.71 -10.75
N MET A 157 3.76 -9.03 -10.29
CA MET A 157 3.04 -9.39 -9.05
C MET A 157 2.56 -10.84 -9.08
N ILE A 158 1.88 -11.25 -10.16
CA ILE A 158 1.35 -12.60 -10.33
C ILE A 158 2.49 -13.63 -10.41
N ALA A 159 3.52 -13.33 -11.18
CA ALA A 159 4.67 -14.23 -11.35
C ALA A 159 5.45 -14.44 -10.04
N ALA A 160 5.47 -13.43 -9.16
CA ALA A 160 6.07 -13.52 -7.84
C ALA A 160 5.20 -14.28 -6.82
N GLY A 161 3.99 -14.71 -7.19
CA GLY A 161 3.09 -15.47 -6.33
C GLY A 161 2.09 -14.62 -5.55
N LEU A 162 1.93 -13.34 -5.87
CA LEU A 162 0.85 -12.55 -5.30
C LEU A 162 -0.50 -13.07 -5.79
N LYS A 163 -1.43 -13.33 -4.85
CA LYS A 163 -2.80 -13.74 -5.11
C LYS A 163 -3.77 -12.76 -4.46
N ALA A 164 -4.72 -12.29 -5.24
CA ALA A 164 -5.72 -11.34 -4.77
C ALA A 164 -7.08 -11.60 -5.41
N LYS A 165 -8.14 -11.12 -4.75
CA LYS A 165 -9.50 -11.09 -5.31
C LYS A 165 -9.92 -9.65 -5.59
N LEU A 166 -10.69 -9.44 -6.66
CA LEU A 166 -11.35 -8.16 -6.92
C LEU A 166 -12.52 -8.00 -5.94
N THR A 167 -12.42 -7.04 -5.04
CA THR A 167 -13.43 -6.78 -3.99
C THR A 167 -14.38 -5.66 -4.31
N CYS A 168 -14.01 -4.79 -5.24
CA CYS A 168 -14.83 -3.68 -5.71
C CYS A 168 -14.60 -3.47 -7.20
N VAL A 169 -15.66 -3.23 -7.96
CA VAL A 169 -15.63 -2.93 -9.40
C VAL A 169 -16.50 -1.73 -9.67
N ASP A 170 -16.00 -0.77 -10.46
CA ASP A 170 -16.76 0.33 -11.03
C ASP A 170 -17.46 -0.16 -12.31
N PRO A 171 -18.79 -0.39 -12.33
CA PRO A 171 -19.50 -0.94 -13.47
C PRO A 171 -19.56 0.00 -14.68
N SER A 172 -19.19 1.27 -14.51
CA SER A 172 -19.07 2.22 -15.60
C SER A 172 -17.78 2.02 -16.41
N LYS A 173 -16.79 1.31 -15.86
CA LYS A 173 -15.47 1.10 -16.46
C LYS A 173 -15.18 -0.37 -16.76
N LEU A 174 -15.66 -1.28 -15.89
CA LEU A 174 -15.41 -2.73 -16.01
C LEU A 174 -16.69 -3.51 -15.72
N ALA A 175 -16.96 -4.57 -16.50
CA ALA A 175 -18.17 -5.36 -16.35
C ALA A 175 -18.31 -5.94 -14.91
N LYS A 176 -19.53 -5.97 -14.39
CA LYS A 176 -19.86 -6.46 -13.02
C LYS A 176 -19.38 -7.89 -12.76
N SER A 177 -19.31 -8.72 -13.82
CA SER A 177 -18.84 -10.11 -13.74
C SER A 177 -17.39 -10.28 -13.32
N PHE A 178 -16.62 -9.19 -13.29
CA PHE A 178 -15.24 -9.21 -12.75
C PHE A 178 -15.18 -9.17 -11.23
N ALA A 179 -16.24 -8.75 -10.54
CA ALA A 179 -16.27 -8.74 -9.09
C ALA A 179 -16.14 -10.16 -8.51
N GLY A 180 -15.27 -10.33 -7.51
CA GLY A 180 -14.97 -11.60 -6.86
C GLY A 180 -13.98 -12.51 -7.61
N ARG A 181 -13.58 -12.16 -8.82
CA ARG A 181 -12.56 -12.92 -9.57
C ARG A 181 -11.18 -12.82 -8.91
N ASP A 182 -10.36 -13.82 -9.16
CA ASP A 182 -8.95 -13.77 -8.79
C ASP A 182 -8.18 -12.83 -9.75
N TYR A 183 -7.23 -12.08 -9.18
CA TYR A 183 -6.29 -11.26 -9.92
C TYR A 183 -5.17 -12.17 -10.43
N ASP A 184 -5.36 -12.72 -11.62
CA ASP A 184 -4.49 -13.71 -12.23
C ASP A 184 -4.17 -13.36 -13.70
N ARG A 185 -3.39 -14.22 -14.34
CA ARG A 185 -3.01 -14.03 -15.75
C ARG A 185 -4.23 -14.00 -16.66
N GLN A 186 -5.21 -14.88 -16.43
CA GLN A 186 -6.42 -14.96 -17.24
C GLN A 186 -7.22 -13.66 -17.13
N LEU A 187 -7.37 -13.11 -15.91
CA LEU A 187 -8.03 -11.83 -15.71
C LEU A 187 -7.32 -10.72 -16.51
N LEU A 188 -5.98 -10.64 -16.45
CA LEU A 188 -5.23 -9.61 -17.18
C LEU A 188 -5.40 -9.71 -18.71
N GLU A 189 -5.55 -10.94 -19.25
CA GLU A 189 -5.78 -11.18 -20.67
C GLU A 189 -7.22 -10.83 -21.10
N GLU A 190 -8.19 -10.91 -20.19
CA GLU A 190 -9.60 -10.62 -20.44
C GLU A 190 -9.99 -9.16 -20.17
N LEU A 191 -9.11 -8.36 -19.53
CA LEU A 191 -9.39 -6.94 -19.31
C LEU A 191 -9.57 -6.19 -20.63
N PRO A 192 -10.61 -5.34 -20.75
CA PRO A 192 -10.74 -4.45 -21.88
C PRO A 192 -9.50 -3.55 -22.04
N PRO A 193 -9.09 -3.20 -23.27
CA PRO A 193 -7.92 -2.34 -23.51
C PRO A 193 -8.00 -0.94 -22.85
N SER A 194 -9.20 -0.50 -22.50
CA SER A 194 -9.45 0.78 -21.80
C SER A 194 -9.25 0.72 -20.30
N VAL A 195 -9.09 -0.48 -19.72
CA VAL A 195 -8.95 -0.72 -18.28
C VAL A 195 -7.48 -0.83 -17.93
N ASP A 196 -7.06 -0.09 -16.94
CA ASP A 196 -5.69 -0.21 -16.43
C ASP A 196 -5.47 -1.59 -15.78
N PRO A 197 -4.42 -2.34 -16.13
CA PRO A 197 -4.15 -3.67 -15.57
C PRO A 197 -3.99 -3.71 -14.05
N CYS A 198 -3.66 -2.57 -13.43
CA CYS A 198 -3.61 -2.42 -11.98
C CYS A 198 -4.88 -1.76 -11.38
N GLY A 199 -5.83 -1.31 -12.20
CA GLY A 199 -7.06 -0.66 -11.73
C GLY A 199 -6.83 0.75 -11.15
N GLU A 200 -5.75 1.43 -11.55
CA GLU A 200 -5.34 2.71 -10.94
C GLU A 200 -6.34 3.84 -11.18
N ASN A 201 -7.08 3.80 -12.28
CA ASN A 201 -8.13 4.80 -12.54
C ASN A 201 -9.43 4.51 -11.77
N GLY A 202 -9.41 3.62 -10.78
CA GLY A 202 -10.57 3.24 -9.97
C GLY A 202 -11.50 2.25 -10.65
N GLU A 203 -11.02 1.46 -11.61
CA GLU A 203 -11.81 0.44 -12.29
C GLU A 203 -12.17 -0.70 -11.35
N PHE A 204 -11.23 -1.08 -10.50
CA PHE A 204 -11.42 -2.11 -9.48
C PHE A 204 -10.45 -1.95 -8.30
N HIS A 205 -10.81 -2.54 -7.16
CA HIS A 205 -9.95 -2.71 -6.00
C HIS A 205 -9.80 -4.18 -5.64
N THR A 206 -8.70 -4.50 -4.96
CA THR A 206 -8.35 -5.88 -4.64
C THR A 206 -8.13 -6.10 -3.15
N PHE A 207 -8.26 -7.35 -2.72
CA PHE A 207 -7.78 -7.86 -1.43
C PHE A 207 -6.75 -8.95 -1.67
N VAL A 208 -5.55 -8.82 -1.10
CA VAL A 208 -4.47 -9.80 -1.21
C VAL A 208 -4.61 -10.85 -0.11
N TYR A 209 -4.68 -12.13 -0.51
CA TYR A 209 -4.74 -13.25 0.43
C TYR A 209 -3.48 -14.11 0.45
N ASP A 210 -2.55 -13.90 -0.50
CA ASP A 210 -1.22 -14.51 -0.50
C ASP A 210 -0.22 -13.58 -1.22
N ALA A 211 1.00 -13.48 -0.70
CA ALA A 211 2.03 -12.61 -1.28
C ALA A 211 3.43 -13.02 -0.79
N PRO A 212 4.50 -12.69 -1.53
CA PRO A 212 5.88 -12.96 -1.09
C PRO A 212 6.26 -12.34 0.26
N VAL A 213 5.50 -11.33 0.69
CA VAL A 213 5.70 -10.63 1.97
C VAL A 213 4.96 -11.25 3.14
N PHE A 214 4.14 -12.26 2.91
CA PHE A 214 3.37 -12.97 3.92
C PHE A 214 4.14 -14.22 4.39
N SER A 215 4.02 -14.58 5.64
CA SER A 215 4.55 -15.84 6.20
C SER A 215 3.77 -17.07 5.75
N GLY A 216 2.65 -16.89 5.08
CA GLY A 216 1.78 -17.90 4.48
C GLY A 216 0.45 -17.31 4.07
N PRO A 217 -0.37 -18.04 3.30
CA PRO A 217 -1.65 -17.55 2.80
C PRO A 217 -2.66 -17.29 3.91
N ILE A 218 -3.61 -16.42 3.61
CA ILE A 218 -4.82 -16.21 4.41
C ILE A 218 -5.93 -17.03 3.73
N HIS A 219 -6.47 -18.01 4.44
CA HIS A 219 -7.55 -18.84 3.92
C HIS A 219 -8.85 -18.03 3.88
N VAL A 220 -9.43 -17.93 2.69
CA VAL A 220 -10.63 -17.12 2.45
C VAL A 220 -11.55 -17.78 1.45
N HIS A 221 -12.84 -17.47 1.55
CA HIS A 221 -13.83 -17.82 0.55
C HIS A 221 -14.63 -16.61 0.09
N SER A 222 -15.26 -16.74 -1.08
CA SER A 222 -16.08 -15.68 -1.66
C SER A 222 -17.42 -15.61 -0.89
N GLY A 223 -17.78 -14.39 -0.50
CA GLY A 223 -19.08 -14.08 0.07
C GLY A 223 -20.06 -13.54 -0.99
N GLU A 224 -21.04 -12.76 -0.54
CA GLU A 224 -22.05 -12.16 -1.41
C GLU A 224 -21.45 -11.10 -2.34
N ILE A 225 -22.06 -10.97 -3.53
CA ILE A 225 -21.83 -9.84 -4.44
C ILE A 225 -23.02 -8.90 -4.33
N VAL A 226 -22.75 -7.64 -3.96
CA VAL A 226 -23.78 -6.62 -3.76
C VAL A 226 -23.48 -5.36 -4.56
N GLU A 227 -24.53 -4.72 -5.07
CA GLU A 227 -24.42 -3.39 -5.69
C GLU A 227 -24.82 -2.33 -4.67
N ARG A 228 -23.95 -1.33 -4.48
CA ARG A 228 -24.19 -0.22 -3.57
C ARG A 228 -23.43 1.03 -4.03
N ASP A 229 -24.06 2.18 -3.92
CA ASP A 229 -23.45 3.49 -4.19
C ASP A 229 -22.77 3.58 -5.58
N GLY A 230 -23.32 2.87 -6.58
CA GLY A 230 -22.81 2.86 -7.95
C GLY A 230 -21.65 1.86 -8.20
N PHE A 231 -21.24 1.09 -7.20
CA PHE A 231 -20.18 0.09 -7.28
C PHE A 231 -20.71 -1.33 -7.05
N VAL A 232 -19.98 -2.31 -7.53
CA VAL A 232 -20.21 -3.75 -7.26
C VAL A 232 -19.15 -4.23 -6.28
N PHE A 233 -19.60 -4.69 -5.13
CA PHE A 233 -18.71 -5.22 -4.08
C PHE A 233 -18.84 -6.73 -4.00
N ALA A 234 -17.71 -7.42 -4.00
CA ALA A 234 -17.62 -8.85 -3.69
C ALA A 234 -17.02 -9.02 -2.29
N ASP A 235 -17.82 -9.56 -1.37
CA ASP A 235 -17.34 -9.82 -0.03
C ASP A 235 -16.31 -10.96 -0.03
N VAL A 236 -15.34 -10.87 0.84
CA VAL A 236 -14.35 -11.91 1.12
C VAL A 236 -14.46 -12.24 2.60
N LEU A 237 -14.61 -13.53 2.90
CA LEU A 237 -14.80 -14.03 4.24
C LEU A 237 -13.59 -14.86 4.67
N PRO A 238 -13.12 -14.74 5.93
CA PRO A 238 -12.12 -15.65 6.47
C PRO A 238 -12.73 -17.05 6.65
N GLU A 239 -11.90 -18.08 6.49
CA GLU A 239 -12.23 -19.46 6.88
C GLU A 239 -12.16 -19.66 8.39
#